data_1b03864e7d321d743a1a01f8310c0d81
#
_entry.id   1b03864e7d321d743a1a01f8310c0d81
#
_cell.length_a   1.000
_cell.length_b   1.000
_cell.length_c   1.000
_cell.angle_alpha   90.00
_cell.angle_beta   90.00
_cell.angle_gamma   90.00
#
_symmetry.space_group_name_H-M   'P 1'
#
loop_
_entity.id
_entity.type
_entity.pdbx_description
1 polymer ?
#
loop_
_entity_poly.entity_id
_entity_poly.type
_entity_poly.pdbx_seq_one_letter_code
_entity_poly.pdbx_strand_id
1 'polypeptide(L)'
;MQPHHRIYGIFFVFAKTGLAATMTGLVLANVMLGLPYVVISVAAGLQSFDATQEMVARSLGMNRLRSFFVVTLPQIKPSVIAGGIFAFISAMDETIVALFISGGQYQPLTKRMFTALRDEIDPTIAAISTLMTAVSFMLVLVATSRPKKGA
;
A
#
# COMPACT_ATOMS: atom_id res chain seq x y z
N MET A 1 -11.52 6.34 -19.92
CA MET A 1 -12.25 6.68 -18.68
C MET A 1 -11.31 7.44 -17.78
N GLN A 2 -11.60 8.70 -17.49
CA GLN A 2 -10.66 9.62 -16.85
C GLN A 2 -10.54 9.35 -15.35
N PRO A 3 -9.32 9.28 -14.77
CA PRO A 3 -9.08 9.02 -13.36
C PRO A 3 -9.55 10.14 -12.43
N HIS A 4 -9.88 11.31 -12.97
CA HIS A 4 -10.22 12.50 -12.20
C HIS A 4 -11.49 12.37 -11.34
N HIS A 5 -12.49 11.60 -11.77
CA HIS A 5 -13.74 11.42 -11.01
C HIS A 5 -13.56 10.75 -9.65
N ARG A 6 -12.57 9.89 -9.49
CA ARG A 6 -12.30 9.21 -8.20
C ARG A 6 -11.73 10.17 -7.16
N ILE A 7 -10.87 11.08 -7.58
CA ILE A 7 -10.23 12.06 -6.68
C ILE A 7 -11.27 13.05 -6.15
N TYR A 8 -12.16 13.54 -7.01
CA TYR A 8 -13.24 14.45 -6.60
C TYR A 8 -14.23 13.78 -5.64
N GLY A 9 -14.57 12.50 -5.86
CA GLY A 9 -15.45 11.75 -4.97
C GLY A 9 -14.88 11.58 -3.57
N ILE A 10 -13.62 11.21 -3.45
CA ILE A 10 -12.91 11.07 -2.17
C ILE A 10 -12.85 12.42 -1.46
N PHE A 11 -12.43 13.48 -2.15
CA PHE A 11 -12.34 14.82 -1.59
C PHE A 11 -13.70 15.32 -1.06
N PHE A 12 -14.78 15.11 -1.81
CA PHE A 12 -16.14 15.53 -1.42
C PHE A 12 -16.62 14.81 -0.15
N VAL A 13 -16.40 13.50 -0.05
CA VAL A 13 -16.74 12.70 1.14
C VAL A 13 -15.92 13.17 2.35
N PHE A 14 -14.62 13.38 2.18
CA PHE A 14 -13.73 13.83 3.26
C PHE A 14 -14.05 15.25 3.73
N ALA A 15 -14.42 16.15 2.82
CA ALA A 15 -14.85 17.50 3.16
C ALA A 15 -16.16 17.50 3.96
N LYS A 16 -17.11 16.63 3.57
CA LYS A 16 -18.43 16.55 4.20
C LYS A 16 -18.40 15.87 5.58
N THR A 17 -17.44 14.96 5.82
CA THR A 17 -17.28 14.24 7.09
C THR A 17 -16.33 14.96 8.08
N GLY A 18 -15.78 16.12 7.71
CA GLY A 18 -14.82 16.85 8.54
C GLY A 18 -13.46 16.16 8.69
N LEU A 19 -13.19 15.13 7.89
CA LEU A 19 -11.92 14.40 7.87
C LEU A 19 -10.85 15.10 7.01
N ALA A 20 -11.25 16.08 6.19
CA ALA A 20 -10.31 16.93 5.47
C ALA A 20 -9.43 17.68 6.47
N ALA A 21 -8.13 17.79 6.14
CA ALA A 21 -7.13 18.43 6.98
C ALA A 21 -6.81 17.72 8.32
N THR A 22 -7.19 16.44 8.47
CA THR A 22 -6.85 15.64 9.64
C THR A 22 -5.84 14.55 9.32
N MET A 23 -5.04 14.15 10.32
CA MET A 23 -4.11 13.00 10.20
C MET A 23 -4.86 11.71 9.86
N THR A 24 -6.01 11.51 10.49
CA THR A 24 -6.86 10.34 10.25
C THR A 24 -7.37 10.30 8.81
N GLY A 25 -7.79 11.47 8.27
CA GLY A 25 -8.21 11.60 6.88
C GLY A 25 -7.09 11.23 5.90
N LEU A 26 -5.87 11.72 6.15
CA LEU A 26 -4.71 11.39 5.33
C LEU A 26 -4.40 9.89 5.33
N VAL A 27 -4.40 9.26 6.50
CA VAL A 27 -4.16 7.81 6.62
C VAL A 27 -5.24 7.01 5.89
N LEU A 28 -6.52 7.35 6.09
CA LEU A 28 -7.63 6.67 5.41
C LEU A 28 -7.54 6.79 3.88
N ALA A 29 -7.21 7.98 3.37
CA ALA A 29 -7.03 8.17 1.94
C ALA A 29 -5.91 7.31 1.37
N ASN A 30 -4.75 7.26 2.04
CA ASN A 30 -3.63 6.41 1.64
C ASN A 30 -3.97 4.91 1.70
N VAL A 31 -4.72 4.48 2.71
CA VAL A 31 -5.23 3.10 2.79
C VAL A 31 -6.15 2.80 1.61
N MET A 32 -7.08 3.68 1.27
CA MET A 32 -8.00 3.49 0.14
C MET A 32 -7.27 3.40 -1.20
N LEU A 33 -6.21 4.19 -1.39
CA LEU A 33 -5.38 4.15 -2.60
C LEU A 33 -4.47 2.91 -2.64
N GLY A 34 -4.00 2.44 -1.49
CA GLY A 34 -3.18 1.23 -1.37
C GLY A 34 -3.96 -0.09 -1.54
N LEU A 35 -5.27 -0.09 -1.24
CA LEU A 35 -6.11 -1.29 -1.32
C LEU A 35 -6.04 -2.03 -2.66
N PRO A 36 -6.12 -1.38 -3.83
CA PRO A 36 -6.04 -2.07 -5.11
C PRO A 36 -4.76 -2.89 -5.27
N TYR A 37 -3.63 -2.39 -4.80
CA TYR A 37 -2.33 -3.08 -4.90
C TYR A 37 -2.32 -4.36 -4.07
N VAL A 38 -2.85 -4.29 -2.84
CA VAL A 38 -2.98 -5.46 -1.96
C VAL A 38 -3.93 -6.48 -2.56
N VAL A 39 -5.09 -6.04 -3.04
CA VAL A 39 -6.10 -6.94 -3.64
C VAL A 39 -5.56 -7.66 -4.86
N ILE A 40 -4.89 -6.95 -5.78
CA ILE A 40 -4.31 -7.56 -6.99
C ILE A 40 -3.22 -8.57 -6.61
N SER A 41 -2.35 -8.22 -5.68
CA SER A 41 -1.25 -9.10 -5.25
C SER A 41 -1.76 -10.37 -4.54
N VAL A 42 -2.76 -10.22 -3.66
CA VAL A 42 -3.40 -11.36 -2.97
C VAL A 42 -4.18 -12.22 -3.95
N ALA A 43 -4.92 -11.62 -4.89
CA ALA A 43 -5.64 -12.35 -5.92
C ALA A 43 -4.69 -13.19 -6.79
N ALA A 44 -3.54 -12.65 -7.19
CA ALA A 44 -2.52 -13.38 -7.92
C ALA A 44 -1.95 -14.55 -7.10
N GLY A 45 -1.73 -14.34 -5.79
CA GLY A 45 -1.31 -15.39 -4.87
C GLY A 45 -2.33 -16.51 -4.73
N LEU A 46 -3.61 -16.17 -4.66
CA LEU A 46 -4.70 -17.15 -4.59
C LEU A 46 -4.89 -17.92 -5.90
N GLN A 47 -4.64 -17.30 -7.06
CA GLN A 47 -4.71 -18.00 -8.35
C GLN A 47 -3.61 -19.06 -8.52
N SER A 48 -2.48 -18.88 -7.89
CA SER A 48 -1.37 -19.85 -7.89
C SER A 48 -1.48 -20.90 -6.77
N PHE A 49 -2.47 -20.74 -5.86
CA PHE A 49 -2.70 -21.65 -4.75
C PHE A 49 -3.51 -22.88 -5.19
N ASP A 50 -3.04 -24.07 -4.83
CA ASP A 50 -3.79 -25.30 -5.07
C ASP A 50 -4.87 -25.50 -3.99
N ALA A 51 -6.12 -25.24 -4.34
CA ALA A 51 -7.28 -25.39 -3.45
C ALA A 51 -7.48 -26.83 -2.96
N THR A 52 -6.89 -27.82 -3.62
CA THR A 52 -6.97 -29.24 -3.21
C THR A 52 -6.40 -29.42 -1.81
N GLN A 53 -5.35 -28.70 -1.47
CA GLN A 53 -4.73 -28.77 -0.15
C GLN A 53 -5.67 -28.31 0.98
N GLU A 54 -6.46 -27.27 0.73
CA GLU A 54 -7.49 -26.82 1.68
C GLU A 54 -8.61 -27.87 1.81
N MET A 55 -9.03 -28.48 0.71
CA MET A 55 -10.04 -29.55 0.73
C MET A 55 -9.57 -30.77 1.53
N VAL A 56 -8.32 -31.19 1.35
CA VAL A 56 -7.72 -32.29 2.12
C VAL A 56 -7.69 -31.96 3.61
N ALA A 57 -7.26 -30.76 4.00
CA ALA A 57 -7.24 -30.34 5.39
C ALA A 57 -8.65 -30.36 6.01
N ARG A 58 -9.67 -29.97 5.25
CA ARG A 58 -11.08 -30.01 5.69
C ARG A 58 -11.60 -31.46 5.82
N SER A 59 -11.20 -32.33 4.93
CA SER A 59 -11.55 -33.78 5.02
C SER A 59 -10.94 -34.43 6.27
N LEU A 60 -9.82 -33.92 6.76
CA LEU A 60 -9.17 -34.33 8.01
C LEU A 60 -9.80 -33.68 9.26
N GLY A 61 -10.95 -33.03 9.14
CA GLY A 61 -11.73 -32.51 10.26
C GLY A 61 -11.44 -31.03 10.60
N MET A 62 -10.65 -30.33 9.81
CA MET A 62 -10.48 -28.89 10.02
C MET A 62 -11.72 -28.12 9.57
N ASN A 63 -12.14 -27.13 10.37
CA ASN A 63 -13.16 -26.19 9.92
C ASN A 63 -12.58 -25.21 8.89
N ARG A 64 -13.45 -24.53 8.14
CA ARG A 64 -13.05 -23.62 7.05
C ARG A 64 -12.09 -22.52 7.49
N LEU A 65 -12.32 -21.91 8.63
CA LEU A 65 -11.47 -20.84 9.14
C LEU A 65 -10.07 -21.37 9.52
N ARG A 66 -10.03 -22.51 10.23
CA ARG A 66 -8.76 -23.12 10.62
C ARG A 66 -7.95 -23.55 9.40
N SER A 67 -8.59 -24.16 8.40
CA SER A 67 -7.94 -24.54 7.13
C SER A 67 -7.36 -23.33 6.41
N PHE A 68 -8.10 -22.22 6.34
CA PHE A 68 -7.59 -20.98 5.75
C PHE A 68 -6.33 -20.47 6.46
N PHE A 69 -6.34 -20.36 7.79
CA PHE A 69 -5.19 -19.81 8.53
C PHE A 69 -3.98 -20.76 8.57
N VAL A 70 -4.19 -22.07 8.54
CA VAL A 70 -3.11 -23.06 8.65
C VAL A 70 -2.54 -23.47 7.30
N VAL A 71 -3.36 -23.51 6.25
CA VAL A 71 -2.95 -23.99 4.92
C VAL A 71 -2.86 -22.85 3.92
N THR A 72 -3.94 -22.11 3.69
CA THR A 72 -4.02 -21.10 2.62
C THR A 72 -3.17 -19.87 2.93
N LEU A 73 -3.36 -19.26 4.09
CA LEU A 73 -2.69 -18.01 4.46
C LEU A 73 -1.14 -18.10 4.46
N PRO A 74 -0.52 -19.18 5.00
CA PRO A 74 0.94 -19.29 4.94
C PRO A 74 1.49 -19.39 3.52
N GLN A 75 0.76 -20.01 2.60
CA GLN A 75 1.19 -20.17 1.21
C GLN A 75 1.07 -18.86 0.43
N ILE A 76 0.02 -18.07 0.65
CA ILE A 76 -0.15 -16.77 0.01
C ILE A 76 0.55 -15.62 0.76
N LYS A 77 1.16 -15.90 1.92
CA LYS A 77 1.88 -14.89 2.73
C LYS A 77 2.88 -14.05 1.93
N PRO A 78 3.68 -14.61 1.00
CA PRO A 78 4.57 -13.80 0.16
C PRO A 78 3.82 -12.76 -0.67
N SER A 79 2.66 -13.12 -1.21
CA SER A 79 1.81 -12.21 -2.01
C SER A 79 1.17 -11.12 -1.14
N VAL A 80 0.77 -11.46 0.08
CA VAL A 80 0.25 -10.48 1.05
C VAL A 80 1.33 -9.46 1.42
N ILE A 81 2.55 -9.93 1.70
CA ILE A 81 3.69 -9.07 2.02
C ILE A 81 4.04 -8.18 0.83
N ALA A 82 4.12 -8.76 -0.39
CA ALA A 82 4.41 -7.99 -1.59
C ALA A 82 3.36 -6.90 -1.83
N GLY A 83 2.07 -7.22 -1.72
CA GLY A 83 0.98 -6.25 -1.84
C GLY A 83 1.08 -5.13 -0.81
N GLY A 84 1.42 -5.45 0.44
CA GLY A 84 1.65 -4.45 1.49
C GLY A 84 2.83 -3.53 1.20
N ILE A 85 3.94 -4.06 0.68
CA ILE A 85 5.11 -3.28 0.28
C ILE A 85 4.76 -2.34 -0.88
N PHE A 86 4.05 -2.81 -1.92
CA PHE A 86 3.62 -1.96 -3.02
C PHE A 86 2.66 -0.87 -2.57
N ALA A 87 1.70 -1.19 -1.71
CA ALA A 87 0.80 -0.19 -1.13
C ALA A 87 1.56 0.87 -0.32
N PHE A 88 2.56 0.46 0.45
CA PHE A 88 3.41 1.37 1.22
C PHE A 88 4.23 2.30 0.33
N ILE A 89 4.89 1.75 -0.71
CA ILE A 89 5.66 2.54 -1.67
C ILE A 89 4.75 3.55 -2.38
N SER A 90 3.57 3.09 -2.83
CA SER A 90 2.59 3.96 -3.47
C SER A 90 2.11 5.08 -2.55
N ALA A 91 1.87 4.80 -1.27
CA ALA A 91 1.49 5.80 -0.28
C ALA A 91 2.59 6.83 -0.02
N MET A 92 3.86 6.46 -0.13
CA MET A 92 4.98 7.40 -0.02
C MET A 92 5.09 8.35 -1.21
N ASP A 93 4.70 7.90 -2.40
CA ASP A 93 4.76 8.70 -3.64
C ASP A 93 3.51 9.57 -3.86
N GLU A 94 2.48 9.41 -3.04
CA GLU A 94 1.17 10.06 -3.22
C GLU A 94 1.19 11.55 -2.80
N THR A 95 1.73 12.38 -3.67
CA THR A 95 1.84 13.83 -3.44
C THR A 95 0.50 14.56 -3.57
N ILE A 96 -0.37 14.12 -4.49
CA ILE A 96 -1.62 14.83 -4.82
C ILE A 96 -2.60 14.77 -3.65
N VAL A 97 -2.83 13.57 -3.09
CA VAL A 97 -3.73 13.41 -1.94
C VAL A 97 -3.17 14.14 -0.72
N ALA A 98 -1.85 14.09 -0.52
CA ALA A 98 -1.17 14.83 0.53
C ALA A 98 -1.41 16.35 0.41
N LEU A 99 -1.35 16.92 -0.79
CA LEU A 99 -1.59 18.34 -1.03
C LEU A 99 -3.04 18.76 -0.70
N PHE A 100 -4.01 17.95 -1.13
CA PHE A 100 -5.44 18.30 -0.99
C PHE A 100 -6.01 17.99 0.39
N ILE A 101 -5.58 16.90 1.03
CA ILE A 101 -6.19 16.43 2.29
C ILE A 101 -5.47 16.95 3.54
N SER A 102 -4.18 17.27 3.46
CA SER A 102 -3.41 17.62 4.67
C SER A 102 -3.60 19.06 5.19
N GLY A 103 -4.44 19.89 4.57
CA GLY A 103 -4.94 21.18 5.08
C GLY A 103 -3.96 22.14 5.79
N GLY A 104 -2.66 21.94 5.72
CA GLY A 104 -1.66 22.84 6.27
C GLY A 104 -1.06 22.47 7.64
N GLN A 105 -1.75 21.81 8.53
CA GLN A 105 -1.22 21.43 9.86
C GLN A 105 -0.31 20.20 9.83
N TYR A 106 -0.64 19.22 9.00
CA TYR A 106 0.16 18.02 8.82
C TYR A 106 0.79 18.06 7.43
N GLN A 107 2.10 18.21 7.37
CA GLN A 107 2.84 18.25 6.12
C GLN A 107 3.56 16.91 5.90
N PRO A 108 3.01 15.99 5.09
CA PRO A 108 3.73 14.79 4.66
C PRO A 108 5.04 15.19 3.99
N LEU A 109 6.01 14.31 4.03
CA LEU A 109 7.34 14.54 3.49
C LEU A 109 7.30 14.95 2.01
N THR A 110 6.47 14.31 1.21
CA THR A 110 6.24 14.64 -0.20
C THR A 110 5.72 16.05 -0.43
N LYS A 111 4.81 16.53 0.43
CA LYS A 111 4.31 17.91 0.37
C LYS A 111 5.41 18.93 0.70
N ARG A 112 6.22 18.67 1.74
CA ARG A 112 7.36 19.51 2.08
C ARG A 112 8.37 19.60 0.93
N MET A 113 8.67 18.46 0.30
CA MET A 113 9.55 18.43 -0.87
C MET A 113 8.99 19.25 -2.03
N PHE A 114 7.69 19.13 -2.32
CA PHE A 114 7.04 19.87 -3.39
C PHE A 114 7.04 21.40 -3.12
N THR A 115 6.77 21.81 -1.89
CA THR A 115 6.80 23.22 -1.49
C THR A 115 8.20 23.78 -1.57
N ALA A 116 9.21 23.04 -1.09
CA ALA A 116 10.60 23.46 -1.13
C ALA A 116 11.15 23.57 -2.58
N LEU A 117 10.72 22.70 -3.49
CA LEU A 117 11.02 22.81 -4.93
C LEU A 117 10.42 24.06 -5.58
N ARG A 118 9.31 24.55 -5.04
CA ARG A 118 8.62 25.71 -5.60
C ARG A 118 9.16 27.03 -5.05
N ASP A 119 9.59 27.05 -3.81
CA ASP A 119 9.93 28.28 -3.09
C ASP A 119 11.46 28.49 -2.99
N GLU A 120 12.27 27.43 -2.88
CA GLU A 120 13.73 27.47 -2.87
C GLU A 120 14.35 26.15 -3.34
N ILE A 121 15.50 26.23 -4.02
CA ILE A 121 16.31 25.04 -4.38
C ILE A 121 17.09 24.63 -3.13
N ASP A 122 16.47 23.84 -2.24
CA ASP A 122 17.11 23.36 -1.01
C ASP A 122 17.84 22.02 -1.28
N PRO A 123 19.13 21.89 -0.96
CA PRO A 123 19.89 20.63 -1.06
C PRO A 123 19.27 19.47 -0.27
N THR A 124 18.47 19.77 0.75
CA THR A 124 17.72 18.79 1.55
C THR A 124 16.79 17.93 0.71
N ILE A 125 16.26 18.47 -0.41
CA ILE A 125 15.36 17.73 -1.31
C ILE A 125 16.10 16.57 -1.96
N ALA A 126 17.32 16.78 -2.42
CA ALA A 126 18.14 15.73 -3.03
C ALA A 126 18.45 14.61 -2.02
N ALA A 127 18.78 14.96 -0.78
CA ALA A 127 19.05 14.01 0.29
C ALA A 127 17.81 13.16 0.63
N ILE A 128 16.65 13.79 0.76
CA ILE A 128 15.39 13.10 1.05
C ILE A 128 14.97 12.19 -0.10
N SER A 129 15.07 12.67 -1.34
CA SER A 129 14.75 11.86 -2.54
C SER A 129 15.63 10.62 -2.64
N THR A 130 16.93 10.78 -2.38
CA THR A 130 17.90 9.68 -2.37
C THR A 130 17.56 8.67 -1.28
N LEU A 131 17.24 9.14 -0.08
CA LEU A 131 16.85 8.26 1.03
C LEU A 131 15.57 7.46 0.70
N MET A 132 14.55 8.12 0.17
CA MET A 132 13.30 7.46 -0.23
C MET A 132 13.52 6.41 -1.32
N THR A 133 14.33 6.75 -2.32
CA THR A 133 14.69 5.80 -3.38
C THR A 133 15.46 4.61 -2.83
N ALA A 134 16.43 4.84 -1.94
CA ALA A 134 17.20 3.77 -1.31
C ALA A 134 16.33 2.84 -0.46
N VAL A 135 15.39 3.41 0.33
CA VAL A 135 14.43 2.62 1.13
C VAL A 135 13.52 1.79 0.24
N SER A 136 12.97 2.37 -0.82
CA SER A 136 12.11 1.66 -1.78
C SER A 136 12.87 0.53 -2.47
N PHE A 137 14.09 0.79 -2.91
CA PHE A 137 14.95 -0.22 -3.54
C PHE A 137 15.31 -1.35 -2.58
N MET A 138 15.65 -1.04 -1.33
CA MET A 138 15.94 -2.03 -0.30
C MET A 138 14.72 -2.90 0.00
N LEU A 139 13.52 -2.33 0.07
CA LEU A 139 12.28 -3.09 0.27
C LEU A 139 12.02 -4.06 -0.90
N VAL A 140 12.23 -3.63 -2.12
CA VAL A 140 12.10 -4.50 -3.30
C VAL A 140 13.13 -5.62 -3.27
N LEU A 141 14.40 -5.32 -2.97
CA LEU A 141 15.44 -6.34 -2.85
C LEU A 141 15.11 -7.38 -1.77
N VAL A 142 14.66 -6.95 -0.60
CA VAL A 142 14.25 -7.86 0.50
C VAL A 142 13.04 -8.70 0.08
N ALA A 143 12.09 -8.12 -0.65
CA ALA A 143 10.93 -8.84 -1.14
C ALA A 143 11.30 -9.91 -2.19
N THR A 144 12.27 -9.61 -3.07
CA THR A 144 12.68 -10.50 -4.16
C THR A 144 13.78 -11.48 -3.77
N SER A 145 14.60 -11.19 -2.76
CA SER A 145 15.71 -12.03 -2.31
C SER A 145 15.29 -13.25 -1.48
N ARG A 146 14.00 -13.42 -1.18
CA ARG A 146 13.53 -14.66 -0.55
C ARG A 146 13.59 -15.79 -1.56
N PRO A 147 14.49 -16.79 -1.39
CA PRO A 147 14.60 -17.91 -2.32
C PRO A 147 13.24 -18.63 -2.34
N LYS A 148 12.74 -18.94 -3.56
CA LYS A 148 11.69 -19.93 -3.75
C LYS A 148 12.16 -21.21 -3.08
N LYS A 149 11.70 -21.51 -1.89
CA LYS A 149 11.89 -22.81 -1.27
C LYS A 149 11.09 -23.82 -2.09
N GLY A 150 11.83 -24.61 -2.85
CA GLY A 150 11.41 -25.92 -3.29
C GLY A 150 10.66 -25.96 -4.62
N ALA A 151 11.38 -26.35 -5.66
CA ALA A 151 10.83 -27.33 -6.58
C ALA A 151 11.03 -28.70 -5.94
#